data_96c3fd42901e3ec878d122fd533b652d
#
_entry.id   96c3fd42901e3ec878d122fd533b652d
#
_cell.length_a   1.000
_cell.length_b   1.000
_cell.length_c   1.000
_cell.angle_alpha   90.00
_cell.angle_beta   90.00
_cell.angle_gamma   90.00
#
_symmetry.space_group_name_H-M   'P 1'
#
loop_
_entity.id
_entity.type
_entity.pdbx_description
1 polymer ?
#
loop_
_entity_poly.entity_id
_entity_poly.type
_entity_poly.pdbx_seq_one_letter_code
_entity_poly.pdbx_strand_id
1 'polypeptide(L)'
;MASMFKSLVGGIHNCNLSLLRTVLPMRLQTTIGNEINLHGVGLHRGEYASVTLKPAAPGTGIRFVRVRDGQHDAYVRASYDCVTDTMLCTTLDNHAPNGARAQVRTVEHLMAAIHVCGIDNLDVVLPQEEVPIMDGSATLFVEAIHRAGTVHLNAVARQWVVKQLIEIKDGARYAALQPHPYFALDFTIVYDNPVIGTQSVQVDEFDNLEELVMPARTFGLMRDVEMMRTH
;
A
#
# COMPACT_ATOMS: atom_id res chain seq x y z
N MET A 1 -19.49 5.07 -23.16
CA MET A 1 -18.56 5.30 -22.02
C MET A 1 -17.07 5.36 -22.38
N ALA A 2 -16.62 4.75 -23.47
CA ALA A 2 -15.20 4.84 -23.92
C ALA A 2 -14.74 6.21 -24.45
N SER A 3 -15.66 7.13 -24.72
CA SER A 3 -15.34 8.46 -25.31
C SER A 3 -14.95 9.53 -24.28
N MET A 4 -15.32 9.36 -23.01
CA MET A 4 -14.98 10.32 -21.95
C MET A 4 -13.53 10.18 -21.43
N PHE A 5 -12.94 9.00 -21.53
CA PHE A 5 -11.55 8.75 -21.09
C PHE A 5 -10.50 9.40 -21.97
N LYS A 6 -10.79 9.63 -23.25
CA LYS A 6 -9.83 10.28 -24.17
C LYS A 6 -9.64 11.79 -23.91
N SER A 7 -10.56 12.43 -23.21
CA SER A 7 -10.51 13.89 -22.95
C SER A 7 -9.60 14.26 -21.77
N LEU A 8 -9.39 13.36 -20.82
CA LEU A 8 -8.54 13.62 -19.62
C LEU A 8 -7.04 13.43 -19.89
N VAL A 9 -6.67 12.64 -20.89
CA VAL A 9 -5.27 12.42 -21.27
C VAL A 9 -4.74 13.51 -22.23
N GLY A 10 -5.61 14.36 -22.77
CA GLY A 10 -5.30 15.37 -23.79
C GLY A 10 -4.62 16.65 -23.30
N GLY A 11 -4.37 16.82 -22.02
CA GLY A 11 -3.89 18.08 -21.41
C GLY A 11 -2.38 18.19 -21.17
N ILE A 12 -1.59 17.14 -21.37
CA ILE A 12 -0.13 17.19 -21.16
C ILE A 12 0.54 17.36 -22.51
N HIS A 13 0.52 18.59 -23.04
CA HIS A 13 1.24 18.97 -24.23
C HIS A 13 2.75 19.10 -23.98
N ASN A 14 3.53 18.27 -24.72
CA ASN A 14 4.91 18.49 -25.15
C ASN A 14 5.85 19.21 -24.16
N CYS A 15 6.20 18.54 -23.10
CA CYS A 15 7.44 18.84 -22.41
C CYS A 15 8.58 18.12 -23.16
N ASN A 16 9.52 18.88 -23.67
CA ASN A 16 10.67 18.42 -24.45
C ASN A 16 11.62 17.61 -23.54
N LEU A 17 11.43 16.30 -23.47
CA LEU A 17 12.05 15.34 -22.54
C LEU A 17 13.56 15.10 -22.79
N SER A 18 14.21 15.86 -23.67
CA SER A 18 15.57 15.56 -24.11
C SER A 18 16.70 16.02 -23.18
N LEU A 19 16.45 16.73 -22.07
CA LEU A 19 17.51 17.33 -21.26
C LEU A 19 17.38 17.21 -19.72
N LEU A 20 16.37 16.63 -19.19
CA LEU A 20 16.28 16.39 -17.73
C LEU A 20 16.88 15.03 -17.37
N ARG A 21 18.20 14.95 -17.20
CA ARG A 21 18.79 14.03 -16.24
C ARG A 21 18.31 14.51 -14.86
N THR A 22 17.15 14.07 -14.45
CA THR A 22 16.69 14.28 -13.08
C THR A 22 17.64 13.49 -12.18
N VAL A 23 18.62 14.17 -11.62
CA VAL A 23 19.42 13.63 -10.52
C VAL A 23 18.49 13.67 -9.34
N LEU A 24 17.75 12.58 -9.12
CA LEU A 24 16.96 12.42 -7.90
C LEU A 24 17.92 12.57 -6.71
N PRO A 25 17.57 13.38 -5.71
CA PRO A 25 18.42 13.53 -4.54
C PRO A 25 18.60 12.16 -3.89
N MET A 26 19.86 11.79 -3.61
CA MET A 26 20.16 10.58 -2.87
C MET A 26 19.64 10.76 -1.45
N ARG A 27 18.68 9.93 -1.04
CA ARG A 27 18.23 9.86 0.36
C ARG A 27 18.72 8.59 1.03
N LEU A 28 18.89 8.64 2.33
CA LEU A 28 19.18 7.45 3.12
C LEU A 28 17.90 6.63 3.34
N GLN A 29 18.07 5.32 3.46
CA GLN A 29 17.01 4.44 3.89
C GLN A 29 16.55 4.78 5.31
N THR A 30 15.32 4.46 5.62
CA THR A 30 14.69 4.73 6.91
C THR A 30 14.08 3.47 7.51
N THR A 31 13.91 3.50 8.82
CA THR A 31 13.10 2.57 9.61
C THR A 31 12.43 3.33 10.76
N ILE A 32 11.54 2.70 11.51
CA ILE A 32 10.95 3.28 12.72
C ILE A 32 11.97 3.27 13.88
N GLY A 33 11.83 4.23 14.80
CA GLY A 33 12.75 4.37 15.94
C GLY A 33 12.44 3.40 17.08
N ASN A 34 11.17 3.08 17.29
CA ASN A 34 10.71 2.22 18.37
C ASN A 34 9.69 1.20 17.87
N GLU A 35 9.59 0.06 18.55
CA GLU A 35 8.56 -0.95 18.30
C GLU A 35 7.16 -0.40 18.62
N ILE A 36 6.18 -0.75 17.79
CA ILE A 36 4.77 -0.35 17.92
C ILE A 36 3.89 -1.59 17.96
N ASN A 37 2.96 -1.61 18.90
CA ASN A 37 1.91 -2.63 18.96
C ASN A 37 0.56 -2.01 18.65
N LEU A 38 -0.16 -2.57 17.66
CA LEU A 38 -1.50 -2.17 17.26
C LEU A 38 -2.45 -3.37 17.35
N HIS A 39 -3.67 -3.06 17.74
CA HIS A 39 -4.72 -4.06 17.95
C HIS A 39 -6.02 -3.60 17.31
N GLY A 40 -6.78 -4.51 16.79
CA GLY A 40 -8.07 -4.26 16.17
C GLY A 40 -8.78 -5.55 15.81
N VAL A 41 -9.57 -5.48 14.74
CA VAL A 41 -10.26 -6.65 14.18
C VAL A 41 -9.90 -6.79 12.70
N GLY A 42 -9.90 -8.02 12.21
CA GLY A 42 -9.79 -8.30 10.78
C GLY A 42 -11.09 -7.96 10.06
N LEU A 43 -11.00 -7.37 8.87
CA LEU A 43 -12.16 -6.96 8.09
C LEU A 43 -13.00 -8.15 7.62
N HIS A 44 -12.33 -9.24 7.20
CA HIS A 44 -12.99 -10.36 6.54
C HIS A 44 -13.52 -11.40 7.54
N ARG A 45 -12.83 -11.61 8.67
CA ARG A 45 -13.23 -12.61 9.68
C ARG A 45 -13.91 -12.01 10.90
N GLY A 46 -13.76 -10.69 11.11
CA GLY A 46 -14.25 -10.04 12.34
C GLY A 46 -13.54 -10.53 13.61
N GLU A 47 -12.43 -11.25 13.46
CA GLU A 47 -11.66 -11.80 14.58
C GLU A 47 -10.67 -10.75 15.10
N TYR A 48 -10.27 -10.90 16.36
CA TYR A 48 -9.21 -10.08 16.95
C TYR A 48 -7.92 -10.23 16.13
N ALA A 49 -7.33 -9.09 15.81
CA ALA A 49 -6.10 -9.01 15.05
C ALA A 49 -5.11 -8.07 15.75
N SER A 50 -3.83 -8.45 15.75
CA SER A 50 -2.75 -7.64 16.29
C SER A 50 -1.59 -7.59 15.32
N VAL A 51 -0.89 -6.47 15.29
CA VAL A 51 0.32 -6.30 14.51
C VAL A 51 1.37 -5.57 15.33
N THR A 52 2.59 -6.07 15.28
CA THR A 52 3.76 -5.41 15.87
C THR A 52 4.66 -4.93 14.74
N LEU A 53 4.90 -3.62 14.68
CA LEU A 53 5.86 -3.02 13.76
C LEU A 53 7.22 -2.95 14.44
N LYS A 54 8.26 -3.50 13.83
CA LYS A 54 9.63 -3.53 14.39
C LYS A 54 10.62 -2.87 13.45
N PRO A 55 11.59 -2.10 13.99
CA PRO A 55 12.69 -1.59 13.20
C PRO A 55 13.41 -2.73 12.47
N ALA A 56 13.83 -2.48 11.23
CA ALA A 56 14.56 -3.46 10.44
C ALA A 56 15.87 -2.88 9.88
N ALA A 57 16.84 -3.75 9.63
CA ALA A 57 18.15 -3.39 9.11
C ALA A 57 18.10 -2.84 7.67
N PRO A 58 19.09 -2.09 7.23
CA PRO A 58 19.17 -1.60 5.85
C PRO A 58 19.04 -2.73 4.83
N GLY A 59 18.25 -2.49 3.77
CA GLY A 59 18.04 -3.43 2.68
C GLY A 59 17.05 -4.56 2.99
N THR A 60 16.43 -4.57 4.16
CA THR A 60 15.38 -5.55 4.51
C THR A 60 14.13 -5.35 3.65
N GLY A 61 13.77 -4.10 3.34
CA GLY A 61 12.47 -3.77 2.78
C GLY A 61 11.34 -3.98 3.80
N ILE A 62 10.11 -4.06 3.32
CA ILE A 62 8.95 -4.34 4.17
C ILE A 62 8.68 -5.85 4.14
N ARG A 63 8.71 -6.49 5.32
CA ARG A 63 8.45 -7.93 5.48
C ARG A 63 7.29 -8.16 6.45
N PHE A 64 6.35 -8.97 6.05
CA PHE A 64 5.31 -9.48 6.92
C PHE A 64 5.77 -10.81 7.51
N VAL A 65 6.02 -10.82 8.82
CA VAL A 65 6.58 -11.95 9.56
C VAL A 65 5.47 -12.66 10.33
N ARG A 66 5.23 -13.90 9.99
CA ARG A 66 4.25 -14.76 10.68
C ARG A 66 4.89 -15.36 11.92
N VAL A 67 4.14 -15.32 13.02
CA VAL A 67 4.55 -15.92 14.28
C VAL A 67 3.56 -17.01 14.65
N ARG A 68 4.07 -18.21 14.96
CA ARG A 68 3.29 -19.32 15.53
C ARG A 68 3.95 -19.78 16.82
N ASP A 69 3.14 -19.99 17.84
CA ASP A 69 3.62 -20.43 19.18
C ASP A 69 4.77 -19.56 19.72
N GLY A 70 4.72 -18.24 19.45
CA GLY A 70 5.72 -17.28 19.89
C GLY A 70 7.04 -17.31 19.10
N GLN A 71 7.16 -18.14 18.07
CA GLN A 71 8.35 -18.23 17.22
C GLN A 71 8.08 -17.68 15.81
N HIS A 72 9.12 -17.08 15.20
CA HIS A 72 9.06 -16.68 13.80
C HIS A 72 8.98 -17.94 12.94
N ASP A 73 7.86 -18.11 12.24
CA ASP A 73 7.59 -19.29 11.41
C ASP A 73 8.04 -19.05 9.96
N ALA A 74 7.58 -17.97 9.35
CA ALA A 74 7.86 -17.61 7.97
C ALA A 74 7.68 -16.11 7.74
N TYR A 75 8.14 -15.60 6.60
CA TYR A 75 7.84 -14.22 6.18
C TYR A 75 7.47 -14.15 4.70
N VAL A 76 6.74 -13.12 4.34
CA VAL A 76 6.48 -12.72 2.96
C VAL A 76 6.92 -11.27 2.77
N ARG A 77 7.58 -10.97 1.65
CA ARG A 77 7.96 -9.61 1.30
C ARG A 77 6.74 -8.84 0.77
N ALA A 78 6.65 -7.55 1.10
CA ALA A 78 5.72 -6.66 0.43
C ALA A 78 6.23 -6.34 -0.99
N SER A 79 5.93 -7.22 -1.92
CA SER A 79 6.38 -7.15 -3.31
C SER A 79 5.26 -7.61 -4.23
N TYR A 80 5.18 -7.04 -5.43
CA TYR A 80 4.13 -7.35 -6.40
C TYR A 80 4.14 -8.82 -6.84
N ASP A 81 5.30 -9.45 -6.87
CA ASP A 81 5.49 -10.88 -7.19
C ASP A 81 4.98 -11.83 -6.10
N CYS A 82 4.68 -11.30 -4.91
CA CYS A 82 4.06 -12.02 -3.80
C CYS A 82 2.54 -11.84 -3.73
N VAL A 83 1.94 -11.01 -4.58
CA VAL A 83 0.48 -10.81 -4.62
C VAL A 83 -0.19 -12.04 -5.24
N THR A 84 -1.11 -12.66 -4.51
CA THR A 84 -1.82 -13.88 -4.95
C THR A 84 -3.31 -13.69 -5.13
N ASP A 85 -3.89 -12.70 -4.44
CA ASP A 85 -5.31 -12.40 -4.54
C ASP A 85 -5.53 -10.90 -4.33
N THR A 86 -6.50 -10.34 -5.07
CA THR A 86 -6.92 -8.94 -4.96
C THR A 86 -8.44 -8.80 -4.82
N MET A 87 -9.14 -9.90 -4.51
CA MET A 87 -10.58 -9.87 -4.30
C MET A 87 -10.90 -9.31 -2.91
N LEU A 88 -11.46 -8.11 -2.87
CA LEU A 88 -11.85 -7.34 -1.67
C LEU A 88 -10.70 -6.98 -0.73
N CYS A 89 -9.49 -7.47 -0.93
CA CYS A 89 -8.28 -7.07 -0.24
C CYS A 89 -7.04 -7.51 -1.01
N THR A 90 -5.87 -6.94 -0.69
CA THR A 90 -4.60 -7.43 -1.21
C THR A 90 -4.04 -8.52 -0.31
N THR A 91 -3.81 -9.71 -0.89
CA THR A 91 -3.21 -10.87 -0.22
C THR A 91 -1.81 -11.12 -0.73
N LEU A 92 -0.85 -11.24 0.17
CA LEU A 92 0.53 -11.62 -0.10
C LEU A 92 0.79 -13.06 0.36
N ASP A 93 1.60 -13.81 -0.42
CA ASP A 93 1.99 -15.19 -0.10
C ASP A 93 3.45 -15.40 -0.54
N ASN A 94 4.25 -16.07 0.28
CA ASN A 94 5.65 -16.34 -0.04
C ASN A 94 5.87 -17.54 -0.97
N HIS A 95 4.81 -18.25 -1.37
CA HIS A 95 4.84 -19.42 -2.24
C HIS A 95 5.83 -20.53 -1.80
N ALA A 96 6.12 -20.62 -0.49
CA ALA A 96 7.10 -21.59 0.00
C ALA A 96 6.62 -23.04 -0.25
N PRO A 97 7.34 -23.84 -1.04
CA PRO A 97 6.90 -25.18 -1.40
C PRO A 97 6.99 -26.19 -0.25
N ASN A 98 7.70 -25.88 0.84
CA ASN A 98 8.07 -26.81 1.91
C ASN A 98 7.48 -26.49 3.28
N GLY A 99 6.24 -26.00 3.33
CA GLY A 99 5.47 -25.95 4.58
C GLY A 99 5.58 -24.69 5.44
N ALA A 100 6.61 -23.87 5.31
CA ALA A 100 6.70 -22.58 6.01
C ALA A 100 5.99 -21.47 5.23
N ARG A 101 4.69 -21.68 4.95
CA ARG A 101 3.88 -20.73 4.20
C ARG A 101 3.51 -19.51 5.07
N ALA A 102 3.86 -18.32 4.58
CA ALA A 102 3.39 -17.06 5.11
C ALA A 102 2.39 -16.44 4.15
N GLN A 103 1.15 -16.32 4.57
CA GLN A 103 0.12 -15.58 3.87
C GLN A 103 -0.37 -14.45 4.76
N VAL A 104 -0.54 -13.26 4.18
CA VAL A 104 -1.04 -12.07 4.89
C VAL A 104 -2.02 -11.32 4.00
N ARG A 105 -3.14 -10.89 4.57
CA ARG A 105 -4.27 -10.23 3.90
C ARG A 105 -4.46 -8.81 4.41
N THR A 106 -5.17 -8.01 3.62
CA THR A 106 -5.58 -6.62 3.97
C THR A 106 -4.37 -5.75 4.31
N VAL A 107 -3.35 -5.79 3.45
CA VAL A 107 -2.08 -5.09 3.68
C VAL A 107 -2.11 -3.63 3.21
N GLU A 108 -3.06 -3.23 2.38
CA GLU A 108 -3.11 -1.98 1.65
C GLU A 108 -3.08 -0.72 2.52
N HIS A 109 -3.83 -0.69 3.63
CA HIS A 109 -3.92 0.47 4.52
C HIS A 109 -2.61 0.71 5.27
N LEU A 110 -2.02 -0.37 5.79
CA LEU A 110 -0.70 -0.31 6.43
C LEU A 110 0.39 0.06 5.43
N MET A 111 0.38 -0.51 4.22
CA MET A 111 1.35 -0.19 3.18
C MET A 111 1.25 1.26 2.73
N ALA A 112 0.04 1.83 2.65
CA ALA A 112 -0.15 3.25 2.36
C ALA A 112 0.48 4.13 3.45
N ALA A 113 0.25 3.82 4.73
CA ALA A 113 0.86 4.54 5.85
C ALA A 113 2.40 4.44 5.85
N ILE A 114 2.96 3.24 5.63
CA ILE A 114 4.40 3.00 5.53
C ILE A 114 5.00 3.86 4.41
N HIS A 115 4.34 3.92 3.25
CA HIS A 115 4.79 4.72 2.11
C HIS A 115 4.79 6.22 2.43
N VAL A 116 3.68 6.74 2.93
CA VAL A 116 3.52 8.17 3.23
C VAL A 116 4.48 8.62 4.33
N CYS A 117 4.71 7.80 5.35
CA CYS A 117 5.72 8.06 6.39
C CYS A 117 7.17 7.86 5.90
N GLY A 118 7.39 7.46 4.65
CA GLY A 118 8.71 7.29 4.05
C GLY A 118 9.57 6.20 4.69
N ILE A 119 8.97 5.11 5.15
CA ILE A 119 9.67 3.98 5.79
C ILE A 119 10.10 2.96 4.73
N ASP A 120 11.40 2.68 4.63
CA ASP A 120 11.97 1.73 3.67
C ASP A 120 12.13 0.31 4.22
N ASN A 121 12.38 0.17 5.52
CA ASN A 121 12.70 -1.11 6.15
C ASN A 121 11.86 -1.31 7.41
N LEU A 122 11.10 -2.41 7.44
CA LEU A 122 10.19 -2.70 8.55
C LEU A 122 9.86 -4.18 8.61
N ASP A 123 9.88 -4.75 9.80
CA ASP A 123 9.29 -6.04 10.07
C ASP A 123 7.89 -5.84 10.65
N VAL A 124 6.88 -6.33 9.94
CA VAL A 124 5.48 -6.33 10.33
C VAL A 124 5.15 -7.71 10.87
N VAL A 125 5.15 -7.85 12.19
CA VAL A 125 5.00 -9.14 12.87
C VAL A 125 3.55 -9.37 13.25
N LEU A 126 2.98 -10.51 12.86
CA LEU A 126 1.58 -10.84 13.14
C LEU A 126 1.37 -12.35 13.38
N PRO A 127 0.57 -12.71 14.41
CA PRO A 127 0.23 -14.10 14.70
C PRO A 127 -0.88 -14.67 13.80
N GLN A 128 -1.77 -13.80 13.28
CA GLN A 128 -2.86 -14.16 12.38
C GLN A 128 -2.58 -13.74 10.91
N GLU A 129 -3.44 -14.16 9.98
CA GLU A 129 -3.26 -13.93 8.55
C GLU A 129 -3.76 -12.57 8.06
N GLU A 130 -4.42 -11.79 8.89
CA GLU A 130 -5.03 -10.54 8.47
C GLU A 130 -4.49 -9.36 9.29
N VAL A 131 -4.09 -8.29 8.61
CA VAL A 131 -3.75 -7.00 9.25
C VAL A 131 -5.05 -6.39 9.80
N PRO A 132 -5.05 -5.85 11.04
CA PRO A 132 -6.26 -5.21 11.59
C PRO A 132 -6.68 -4.04 10.70
N ILE A 133 -7.99 -3.93 10.45
CA ILE A 133 -8.56 -2.87 9.61
C ILE A 133 -8.58 -1.49 10.31
N MET A 134 -8.40 -1.46 11.60
CA MET A 134 -8.49 -0.27 12.43
C MET A 134 -9.85 0.42 12.29
N ASP A 135 -9.86 1.70 11.93
CA ASP A 135 -11.07 2.48 11.66
C ASP A 135 -11.49 2.48 10.17
N GLY A 136 -10.81 1.66 9.37
CA GLY A 136 -11.01 1.58 7.92
C GLY A 136 -10.22 2.59 7.10
N SER A 137 -9.40 3.43 7.74
CA SER A 137 -8.47 4.37 7.12
C SER A 137 -7.01 3.97 7.36
N ALA A 138 -6.06 4.71 6.79
CA ALA A 138 -4.64 4.55 7.09
C ALA A 138 -4.15 5.46 8.25
N THR A 139 -4.98 6.38 8.73
CA THR A 139 -4.59 7.43 9.69
C THR A 139 -4.00 6.88 10.98
N LEU A 140 -4.64 5.86 11.57
CA LEU A 140 -4.15 5.29 12.85
C LEU A 140 -2.79 4.64 12.72
N PHE A 141 -2.45 4.09 11.55
CA PHE A 141 -1.12 3.56 11.26
C PHE A 141 -0.10 4.69 11.12
N VAL A 142 -0.45 5.77 10.41
CA VAL A 142 0.40 6.97 10.27
C VAL A 142 0.72 7.56 11.64
N GLU A 143 -0.29 7.80 12.48
CA GLU A 143 -0.11 8.31 13.83
C GLU A 143 0.80 7.42 14.69
N ALA A 144 0.66 6.10 14.54
CA ALA A 144 1.49 5.16 15.27
C ALA A 144 2.96 5.22 14.81
N ILE A 145 3.21 5.28 13.50
CA ILE A 145 4.55 5.41 12.92
C ILE A 145 5.19 6.74 13.35
N HIS A 146 4.45 7.85 13.34
CA HIS A 146 4.96 9.14 13.83
C HIS A 146 5.34 9.10 15.31
N ARG A 147 4.52 8.46 16.16
CA ARG A 147 4.86 8.29 17.58
C ARG A 147 6.12 7.46 17.81
N ALA A 148 6.40 6.49 16.93
CA ALA A 148 7.62 5.70 17.00
C ALA A 148 8.87 6.49 16.58
N GLY A 149 8.68 7.55 15.79
CA GLY A 149 9.75 8.31 15.17
C GLY A 149 10.39 7.55 14.00
N THR A 150 11.16 8.28 13.19
CA THR A 150 11.88 7.75 12.03
C THR A 150 13.39 7.83 12.26
N VAL A 151 14.10 6.77 11.90
CA VAL A 151 15.57 6.67 11.99
C VAL A 151 16.16 6.49 10.60
N HIS A 152 17.15 7.31 10.26
CA HIS A 152 17.93 7.14 9.03
C HIS A 152 18.96 6.03 9.20
N LEU A 153 19.04 5.15 8.22
CA LEU A 153 19.99 4.04 8.16
C LEU A 153 21.21 4.41 7.29
N ASN A 154 22.35 3.81 7.56
CA ASN A 154 23.57 4.07 6.78
C ASN A 154 23.56 3.25 5.45
N ALA A 155 22.57 3.50 4.62
CA ALA A 155 22.42 2.92 3.28
C ALA A 155 21.59 3.84 2.40
N VAL A 156 21.93 3.91 1.11
CA VAL A 156 21.19 4.72 0.13
C VAL A 156 19.87 4.01 -0.23
N ALA A 157 18.78 4.76 -0.26
CA ALA A 157 17.48 4.25 -0.69
C ALA A 157 17.48 3.95 -2.19
N ARG A 158 16.83 2.86 -2.57
CA ARG A 158 16.56 2.55 -3.98
C ARG A 158 15.40 3.40 -4.46
N GLN A 159 15.52 3.94 -5.65
CA GLN A 159 14.46 4.69 -6.30
C GLN A 159 14.12 4.03 -7.64
N TRP A 160 12.84 3.86 -7.88
CA TRP A 160 12.32 3.38 -9.15
C TRP A 160 11.97 4.58 -10.03
N VAL A 161 12.49 4.60 -11.25
CA VAL A 161 12.21 5.64 -12.23
C VAL A 161 11.52 5.00 -13.42
N VAL A 162 10.29 5.41 -13.69
CA VAL A 162 9.53 4.98 -14.85
C VAL A 162 10.15 5.62 -16.10
N LYS A 163 10.62 4.81 -17.06
CA LYS A 163 11.30 5.26 -18.26
C LYS A 163 10.39 5.40 -19.47
N GLN A 164 9.30 4.65 -19.47
CA GLN A 164 8.32 4.64 -20.56
C GLN A 164 6.94 4.36 -20.01
N LEU A 165 5.91 4.68 -20.78
CA LEU A 165 4.53 4.33 -20.42
C LEU A 165 4.36 2.83 -20.34
N ILE A 166 3.79 2.36 -19.23
CA ILE A 166 3.38 0.98 -19.01
C ILE A 166 1.90 1.01 -18.67
N GLU A 167 1.10 0.28 -19.42
CA GLU A 167 -0.36 0.25 -19.28
C GLU A 167 -0.86 -1.18 -19.11
N ILE A 168 -1.84 -1.34 -18.24
CA ILE A 168 -2.59 -2.59 -18.08
C ILE A 168 -4.08 -2.28 -18.17
N LYS A 169 -4.81 -3.10 -18.94
CA LYS A 169 -6.26 -3.02 -19.09
C LYS A 169 -6.89 -4.37 -18.79
N ASP A 170 -7.89 -4.36 -17.93
CA ASP A 170 -8.70 -5.54 -17.61
C ASP A 170 -10.18 -5.15 -17.65
N GLY A 171 -10.85 -5.44 -18.76
CA GLY A 171 -12.21 -4.98 -19.02
C GLY A 171 -12.32 -3.46 -18.95
N ALA A 172 -13.10 -2.95 -18.00
CA ALA A 172 -13.27 -1.52 -17.75
C ALA A 172 -12.19 -0.92 -16.81
N ARG A 173 -11.34 -1.76 -16.21
CA ARG A 173 -10.28 -1.34 -15.31
C ARG A 173 -9.04 -0.93 -16.09
N TYR A 174 -8.36 0.09 -15.63
CA TYR A 174 -7.16 0.61 -16.25
C TYR A 174 -6.16 1.05 -15.20
N ALA A 175 -4.91 0.70 -15.39
CA ALA A 175 -3.80 1.20 -14.59
C ALA A 175 -2.62 1.56 -15.51
N ALA A 176 -1.92 2.64 -15.19
CA ALA A 176 -0.73 3.04 -15.93
C ALA A 176 0.36 3.59 -15.01
N LEU A 177 1.59 3.33 -15.39
CA LEU A 177 2.78 4.02 -14.89
C LEU A 177 3.36 4.84 -16.04
N GLN A 178 3.57 6.12 -15.82
CA GLN A 178 4.14 7.01 -16.85
C GLN A 178 5.35 7.76 -16.32
N PRO A 179 6.31 8.14 -17.17
CA PRO A 179 7.41 8.99 -16.78
C PRO A 179 6.89 10.31 -16.20
N HIS A 180 7.40 10.66 -15.02
CA HIS A 180 7.07 11.90 -14.34
C HIS A 180 8.29 12.37 -13.54
N PRO A 181 8.54 13.69 -13.39
CA PRO A 181 9.70 14.19 -12.66
C PRO A 181 9.64 13.92 -11.14
N TYR A 182 8.45 13.69 -10.59
CA TYR A 182 8.21 13.41 -9.18
C TYR A 182 7.06 12.40 -9.01
N PHE A 183 6.78 11.98 -7.78
CA PHE A 183 5.63 11.13 -7.47
C PHE A 183 4.33 11.89 -7.68
N ALA A 184 3.43 11.31 -8.45
CA ALA A 184 2.07 11.79 -8.62
C ALA A 184 1.11 10.62 -8.74
N LEU A 185 -0.10 10.77 -8.24
CA LEU A 185 -1.16 9.78 -8.27
C LEU A 185 -2.44 10.43 -8.83
N ASP A 186 -3.00 9.80 -9.86
CA ASP A 186 -4.35 10.10 -10.38
C ASP A 186 -5.18 8.83 -10.26
N PHE A 187 -6.18 8.87 -9.42
CA PHE A 187 -7.01 7.72 -9.13
C PHE A 187 -8.49 8.05 -9.27
N THR A 188 -9.23 7.22 -10.03
CA THR A 188 -10.66 7.37 -10.24
C THR A 188 -11.38 6.05 -9.98
N ILE A 189 -12.42 6.09 -9.16
CA ILE A 189 -13.36 4.99 -8.98
C ILE A 189 -14.68 5.31 -9.71
N VAL A 190 -15.30 4.29 -10.28
CA VAL A 190 -16.60 4.40 -10.94
C VAL A 190 -17.49 3.26 -10.45
N TYR A 191 -18.54 3.59 -9.75
CA TYR A 191 -19.52 2.65 -9.26
C TYR A 191 -20.91 2.96 -9.84
N ASP A 192 -21.62 1.92 -10.26
CA ASP A 192 -23.03 2.02 -10.61
C ASP A 192 -23.89 2.03 -9.33
N ASN A 193 -23.71 3.10 -8.57
CA ASN A 193 -24.40 3.35 -7.31
C ASN A 193 -24.54 4.87 -7.14
N PRO A 194 -25.76 5.41 -6.95
CA PRO A 194 -25.99 6.85 -6.92
C PRO A 194 -25.33 7.58 -5.74
N VAL A 195 -24.98 6.85 -4.67
CA VAL A 195 -24.30 7.43 -3.50
C VAL A 195 -22.79 7.51 -3.73
N ILE A 196 -22.20 6.52 -4.38
CA ILE A 196 -20.75 6.45 -4.64
C ILE A 196 -20.42 7.16 -5.95
N GLY A 197 -21.09 6.80 -7.04
CA GLY A 197 -20.91 7.39 -8.37
C GLY A 197 -19.47 7.32 -8.88
N THR A 198 -19.03 8.41 -9.49
CA THR A 198 -17.65 8.60 -9.93
C THR A 198 -16.95 9.57 -9.00
N GLN A 199 -15.82 9.16 -8.45
CA GLN A 199 -14.97 9.99 -7.59
C GLN A 199 -13.53 9.91 -8.08
N SER A 200 -12.82 11.04 -8.05
CA SER A 200 -11.43 11.12 -8.46
C SER A 200 -10.61 11.88 -7.43
N VAL A 201 -9.36 11.48 -7.27
CA VAL A 201 -8.35 12.18 -6.49
C VAL A 201 -7.08 12.30 -7.32
N GLN A 202 -6.49 13.48 -7.31
CA GLN A 202 -5.18 13.76 -7.92
C GLN A 202 -4.32 14.39 -6.84
N VAL A 203 -3.16 13.83 -6.60
CA VAL A 203 -2.18 14.30 -5.62
C VAL A 203 -0.77 14.10 -6.14
N ASP A 204 0.16 14.89 -5.65
CA ASP A 204 1.57 14.78 -5.96
C ASP A 204 2.46 14.88 -4.70
N GLU A 205 3.79 14.88 -4.89
CA GLU A 205 4.74 14.93 -3.77
C GLU A 205 4.73 16.23 -2.98
N PHE A 206 4.07 17.29 -3.49
CA PHE A 206 3.94 18.58 -2.83
C PHE A 206 2.66 18.68 -1.99
N ASP A 207 1.74 17.74 -2.17
CA ASP A 207 0.51 17.66 -1.40
C ASP A 207 0.73 17.02 -0.03
N ASN A 208 -0.09 17.40 0.93
CA ASN A 208 -0.13 16.72 2.22
C ASN A 208 -0.96 15.42 2.11
N LEU A 209 -0.32 14.32 1.71
CA LEU A 209 -0.97 13.03 1.55
C LEU A 209 -1.59 12.50 2.85
N GLU A 210 -1.04 12.87 4.01
CA GLU A 210 -1.56 12.47 5.32
C GLU A 210 -2.93 13.08 5.60
N GLU A 211 -3.18 14.30 5.14
CA GLU A 211 -4.46 14.97 5.29
C GLU A 211 -5.45 14.63 4.17
N LEU A 212 -4.95 14.51 2.94
CA LEU A 212 -5.81 14.37 1.76
C LEU A 212 -6.23 12.93 1.47
N VAL A 213 -5.35 11.96 1.73
CA VAL A 213 -5.54 10.57 1.29
C VAL A 213 -5.70 9.60 2.47
N MET A 214 -4.86 9.74 3.51
CA MET A 214 -4.85 8.76 4.61
C MET A 214 -6.16 8.66 5.40
N PRO A 215 -7.00 9.70 5.55
CA PRO A 215 -8.31 9.60 6.20
C PRO A 215 -9.38 8.89 5.37
N ALA A 216 -9.13 8.63 4.08
CA ALA A 216 -10.09 7.95 3.23
C ALA A 216 -10.36 6.52 3.77
N ARG A 217 -11.64 6.22 4.00
CA ARG A 217 -12.06 4.93 4.53
C ARG A 217 -12.46 3.97 3.42
N THR A 218 -12.13 2.70 3.62
CA THR A 218 -12.72 1.64 2.82
C THR A 218 -14.22 1.54 3.08
N PHE A 219 -14.95 1.02 2.11
CA PHE A 219 -16.41 0.77 2.22
C PHE A 219 -16.72 -0.61 1.65
N GLY A 220 -17.82 -1.20 2.13
CA GLY A 220 -18.40 -2.42 1.57
C GLY A 220 -19.79 -2.15 1.02
N LEU A 221 -20.14 -2.73 -0.11
CA LEU A 221 -21.52 -2.76 -0.57
C LEU A 221 -22.30 -3.75 0.27
N MET A 222 -23.57 -3.46 0.59
CA MET A 222 -24.41 -4.34 1.42
C MET A 222 -24.46 -5.78 0.88
N ARG A 223 -24.55 -5.94 -0.44
CA ARG A 223 -24.51 -7.26 -1.09
C ARG A 223 -23.23 -8.04 -0.77
N ASP A 224 -22.07 -7.35 -0.68
CA ASP A 224 -20.78 -7.99 -0.40
C ASP A 224 -20.70 -8.36 1.09
N VAL A 225 -21.23 -7.50 1.97
CA VAL A 225 -21.35 -7.77 3.41
C VAL A 225 -22.26 -8.96 3.69
N GLU A 226 -23.41 -9.05 3.02
CA GLU A 226 -24.34 -10.19 3.12
C GLU A 226 -23.69 -11.49 2.63
N MET A 227 -22.96 -11.44 1.52
CA MET A 227 -22.21 -12.59 1.01
C MET A 227 -21.15 -13.08 1.99
N MET A 228 -20.39 -12.16 2.63
CA MET A 228 -19.38 -12.51 3.63
C MET A 228 -19.97 -13.11 4.92
N ARG A 229 -21.21 -12.73 5.28
CA ARG A 229 -21.88 -13.27 6.48
C ARG A 229 -22.46 -14.68 6.28
N THR A 230 -22.61 -15.13 5.05
CA THR A 230 -23.19 -16.44 4.73
C THR A 230 -22.14 -17.53 4.51
N HIS A 231 -20.88 -17.19 4.58
CA HIS A 231 -19.71 -18.07 4.46
C HIS A 231 -18.86 -18.01 5.73
#